data_77c9560814ea60898d82a4501d302e47
#
_entry.id   77c9560814ea60898d82a4501d302e47
#
_cell.length_a   1.000
_cell.length_b   1.000
_cell.length_c   1.000
_cell.angle_alpha   90.00
_cell.angle_beta   90.00
_cell.angle_gamma   90.00
#
_symmetry.space_group_name_H-M   'P 1'
#
loop_
_entity.id
_entity.type
_entity.pdbx_description
1 polymer ?
#
loop_
_entity_poly.entity_id
_entity_poly.type
_entity_poly.pdbx_seq_one_letter_code
_entity_poly.pdbx_strand_id
1 'polypeptide(L)'
;MVGLDKKYLAVHNIDANQIAGLIPFSGHAITHFTVRKEMGISGKQPIIDDMAPLYYVRADAPPMLIITGDRELEMLGRYEENAYMMRMLKVAGHEQVRIHELDGSNHGQMMYSALPLLYREVKSLSKKIVDNK
;
A
#
# COMPACT_ATOMS: atom_id res chain seq x y z
N MET A 1 -2.35 -5.97 -3.08
CA MET A 1 -3.06 -6.78 -4.12
C MET A 1 -4.55 -6.87 -3.85
N VAL A 2 -5.00 -7.63 -2.83
CA VAL A 2 -6.43 -7.96 -2.59
C VAL A 2 -7.37 -6.76 -2.58
N GLY A 3 -6.99 -5.62 -2.02
CA GLY A 3 -7.82 -4.41 -2.00
C GLY A 3 -7.75 -3.56 -3.27
N LEU A 4 -6.79 -3.81 -4.17
CA LEU A 4 -6.61 -3.06 -5.42
C LEU A 4 -7.15 -3.83 -6.63
N ASP A 5 -6.81 -5.11 -6.78
CA ASP A 5 -7.37 -5.96 -7.81
C ASP A 5 -8.69 -6.56 -7.32
N LYS A 6 -9.79 -6.07 -7.88
CA LYS A 6 -11.15 -6.45 -7.48
C LYS A 6 -11.43 -7.95 -7.63
N LYS A 7 -10.73 -8.64 -8.53
CA LYS A 7 -10.97 -10.07 -8.82
C LYS A 7 -10.82 -10.97 -7.58
N TYR A 8 -9.88 -10.66 -6.67
CA TYR A 8 -9.63 -11.50 -5.50
C TYR A 8 -10.81 -11.56 -4.52
N LEU A 9 -11.54 -10.48 -4.37
CA LEU A 9 -12.71 -10.44 -3.48
C LEU A 9 -14.03 -10.76 -4.22
N ALA A 10 -14.08 -10.51 -5.53
CA ALA A 10 -15.26 -10.78 -6.34
C ALA A 10 -15.65 -12.26 -6.36
N VAL A 11 -14.70 -13.19 -6.30
CA VAL A 11 -14.96 -14.64 -6.20
C VAL A 11 -15.70 -15.02 -4.91
N HIS A 12 -15.69 -14.14 -3.92
CA HIS A 12 -16.40 -14.29 -2.65
C HIS A 12 -17.65 -13.39 -2.55
N ASN A 13 -18.09 -12.80 -3.67
CA ASN A 13 -19.18 -11.83 -3.73
C ASN A 13 -18.94 -10.58 -2.85
N ILE A 14 -17.67 -10.17 -2.67
CA ILE A 14 -17.28 -8.98 -1.93
C ILE A 14 -16.76 -7.94 -2.90
N ASP A 15 -17.35 -6.74 -2.85
CA ASP A 15 -16.81 -5.58 -3.59
C ASP A 15 -15.61 -4.98 -2.83
N ALA A 16 -14.46 -4.96 -3.47
CA ALA A 16 -13.24 -4.37 -2.91
C ALA A 16 -13.42 -2.88 -2.55
N ASN A 17 -14.35 -2.17 -3.18
CA ASN A 17 -14.63 -0.77 -2.87
C ASN A 17 -15.38 -0.58 -1.53
N GLN A 18 -15.94 -1.64 -0.95
CA GLN A 18 -16.54 -1.61 0.38
C GLN A 18 -15.53 -1.71 1.52
N ILE A 19 -14.25 -1.94 1.23
CA ILE A 19 -13.19 -1.89 2.23
C ILE A 19 -13.07 -0.46 2.75
N ALA A 20 -13.16 -0.29 4.07
CA ALA A 20 -13.12 1.03 4.73
C ALA A 20 -11.82 1.81 4.45
N GLY A 21 -10.70 1.13 4.28
CA GLY A 21 -9.42 1.70 3.93
C GLY A 21 -8.30 0.67 3.90
N LEU A 22 -7.20 1.01 3.26
CA LEU A 22 -5.99 0.20 3.13
C LEU A 22 -4.84 0.89 3.87
N ILE A 23 -4.15 0.16 4.75
CA ILE A 23 -3.05 0.71 5.53
C ILE A 23 -1.84 -0.22 5.40
N PRO A 24 -1.13 -0.21 4.26
CA PRO A 24 0.07 -1.01 4.10
C PRO A 24 1.23 -0.46 4.94
N PHE A 25 1.92 -1.37 5.64
CA PHE A 25 3.13 -1.09 6.40
C PHE A 25 4.33 -1.51 5.58
N SER A 26 5.00 -0.55 4.97
CA SER A 26 6.16 -0.76 4.13
C SER A 26 6.02 -1.94 3.16
N GLY A 27 4.81 -2.06 2.58
CA GLY A 27 4.48 -3.10 1.63
C GLY A 27 5.25 -2.93 0.33
N HIS A 28 5.50 -4.01 -0.41
CA HIS A 28 6.00 -3.90 -1.77
C HIS A 28 4.91 -3.33 -2.68
N ALA A 29 5.28 -2.38 -3.52
CA ALA A 29 4.40 -1.83 -4.55
C ALA A 29 4.71 -2.40 -5.94
N ILE A 30 5.98 -2.73 -6.20
CA ILE A 30 6.43 -3.45 -7.39
C ILE A 30 6.41 -4.96 -7.13
N THR A 31 6.62 -5.77 -8.17
CA THR A 31 6.72 -7.24 -8.06
C THR A 31 7.80 -7.62 -7.05
N HIS A 32 7.42 -8.39 -6.04
CA HIS A 32 8.29 -8.68 -4.90
C HIS A 32 9.59 -9.39 -5.33
N PHE A 33 10.69 -9.07 -4.69
CA PHE A 33 12.01 -9.60 -5.06
C PHE A 33 12.09 -11.14 -5.02
N THR A 34 11.33 -11.80 -4.13
CA THR A 34 11.24 -13.26 -4.08
C THR A 34 10.58 -13.80 -5.35
N VAL A 35 9.47 -13.21 -5.80
CA VAL A 35 8.79 -13.58 -7.04
C VAL A 35 9.72 -13.39 -8.23
N ARG A 36 10.39 -12.24 -8.30
CA ARG A 36 11.39 -11.97 -9.36
C ARG A 36 12.48 -13.04 -9.39
N LYS A 37 13.00 -13.43 -8.21
CA LYS A 37 14.01 -14.48 -8.09
C LYS A 37 13.50 -15.85 -8.59
N GLU A 38 12.26 -16.19 -8.27
CA GLU A 38 11.60 -17.42 -8.78
C GLU A 38 11.42 -17.41 -10.29
N MET A 39 11.24 -16.23 -10.88
CA MET A 39 11.19 -16.00 -12.34
C MET A 39 12.59 -15.95 -12.99
N GLY A 40 13.68 -16.17 -12.25
CA GLY A 40 15.06 -16.06 -12.75
C GLY A 40 15.54 -14.62 -12.97
N ILE A 41 14.86 -13.64 -12.39
CA ILE A 41 15.17 -12.21 -12.53
C ILE A 41 15.90 -11.72 -11.29
N SER A 42 16.88 -10.83 -11.47
CA SER A 42 17.59 -10.24 -10.34
C SER A 42 16.64 -9.53 -9.38
N GLY A 43 16.78 -9.77 -8.07
CA GLY A 43 16.06 -9.04 -7.05
C GLY A 43 16.32 -7.52 -7.05
N LYS A 44 17.39 -7.06 -7.73
CA LYS A 44 17.72 -5.63 -7.91
C LYS A 44 17.07 -5.00 -9.14
N GLN A 45 16.50 -5.80 -10.05
CA GLN A 45 15.83 -5.30 -11.24
C GLN A 45 14.36 -5.02 -10.92
N PRO A 46 13.88 -3.77 -10.98
CA PRO A 46 12.47 -3.47 -10.73
C PRO A 46 11.59 -3.99 -11.85
N ILE A 47 10.45 -4.59 -11.49
CA ILE A 47 9.43 -5.07 -12.42
C ILE A 47 8.05 -4.69 -11.88
N ILE A 48 7.17 -4.27 -12.78
CA ILE A 48 5.77 -4.00 -12.49
C ILE A 48 4.94 -4.85 -13.45
N ASP A 49 4.42 -5.94 -12.95
CA ASP A 49 3.55 -6.88 -13.67
C ASP A 49 2.29 -7.17 -12.84
N ASP A 50 1.52 -8.18 -13.21
CA ASP A 50 0.29 -8.57 -12.52
C ASP A 50 0.50 -9.10 -11.08
N MET A 51 1.76 -9.29 -10.67
CA MET A 51 2.16 -9.60 -9.28
C MET A 51 2.48 -8.35 -8.46
N ALA A 52 2.41 -7.16 -9.07
CA ALA A 52 2.71 -5.88 -8.43
C ALA A 52 1.42 -5.16 -8.00
N PRO A 53 1.28 -4.69 -6.74
CA PRO A 53 0.17 -3.80 -6.36
C PRO A 53 0.05 -2.55 -7.24
N LEU A 54 1.16 -1.98 -7.66
CA LEU A 54 1.23 -0.80 -8.50
C LEU A 54 0.57 -0.99 -9.89
N TYR A 55 0.52 -2.22 -10.40
CA TYR A 55 -0.16 -2.55 -11.66
C TYR A 55 -1.68 -2.29 -11.60
N TYR A 56 -2.27 -2.33 -10.40
CA TYR A 56 -3.72 -2.23 -10.17
C TYR A 56 -4.15 -0.88 -9.56
N VAL A 57 -3.36 0.19 -9.77
CA VAL A 57 -3.78 1.52 -9.33
C VAL A 57 -5.04 1.96 -10.05
N ARG A 58 -5.99 2.54 -9.32
CA ARG A 58 -7.29 2.96 -9.85
C ARG A 58 -7.88 4.11 -9.04
N ALA A 59 -8.69 4.95 -9.69
CA ALA A 59 -9.30 6.12 -9.06
C ALA A 59 -10.25 5.77 -7.92
N ASP A 60 -10.99 4.68 -8.08
CA ASP A 60 -12.04 4.22 -7.15
C ASP A 60 -11.52 3.23 -6.09
N ALA A 61 -10.20 3.20 -5.83
CA ALA A 61 -9.64 2.37 -4.76
C ALA A 61 -10.12 2.85 -3.37
N PRO A 62 -10.16 1.97 -2.35
CA PRO A 62 -10.42 2.39 -0.99
C PRO A 62 -9.42 3.44 -0.50
N PRO A 63 -9.80 4.33 0.46
CA PRO A 63 -8.86 5.27 1.07
C PRO A 63 -7.58 4.58 1.51
N MET A 64 -6.41 5.19 1.29
CA MET A 64 -5.14 4.55 1.55
C MET A 64 -4.18 5.43 2.36
N LEU A 65 -3.68 4.90 3.47
CA LEU A 65 -2.57 5.44 4.23
C LEU A 65 -1.37 4.50 4.11
N ILE A 66 -0.39 4.86 3.31
CA ILE A 66 0.88 4.13 3.20
C ILE A 66 1.78 4.57 4.35
N ILE A 67 2.32 3.63 5.12
CA ILE A 67 3.29 3.92 6.18
C ILE A 67 4.58 3.21 5.84
N THR A 68 5.69 3.94 5.79
CA THR A 68 7.04 3.40 5.51
C THR A 68 7.98 3.70 6.66
N GLY A 69 9.07 2.95 6.77
CA GLY A 69 10.23 3.37 7.53
C GLY A 69 10.95 4.53 6.86
N ASP A 70 12.07 4.93 7.46
CA ASP A 70 12.98 5.94 6.96
C ASP A 70 13.59 5.48 5.62
N ARG A 71 13.56 6.32 4.60
CA ARG A 71 14.03 5.99 3.24
C ARG A 71 15.49 5.56 3.20
N GLU A 72 16.33 6.09 4.08
CA GLU A 72 17.75 5.76 4.15
C GLU A 72 18.02 4.44 4.90
N LEU A 73 17.03 3.94 5.66
CA LEU A 73 17.13 2.74 6.48
C LEU A 73 16.24 1.59 5.97
N GLU A 74 15.33 1.88 5.05
CA GLU A 74 14.46 0.88 4.43
C GLU A 74 15.23 -0.01 3.43
N MET A 75 14.68 -1.19 3.18
CA MET A 75 15.28 -2.15 2.27
C MET A 75 15.00 -1.79 0.80
N LEU A 76 16.02 -1.84 -0.04
CA LEU A 76 15.95 -1.94 -1.50
C LEU A 76 14.96 -1.00 -2.20
N GLY A 77 14.94 0.29 -1.86
CA GLY A 77 14.05 1.26 -2.49
C GLY A 77 12.59 1.12 -2.10
N ARG A 78 12.31 0.54 -0.95
CA ARG A 78 10.96 0.31 -0.44
C ARG A 78 10.16 1.59 -0.27
N TYR A 79 10.81 2.65 0.21
CA TYR A 79 10.18 3.97 0.30
C TYR A 79 9.81 4.50 -1.09
N GLU A 80 10.74 4.44 -2.04
CA GLU A 80 10.57 5.00 -3.40
C GLU A 80 9.45 4.29 -4.15
N GLU A 81 9.35 2.96 -4.07
CA GLU A 81 8.26 2.23 -4.71
C GLU A 81 6.89 2.59 -4.12
N ASN A 82 6.80 2.82 -2.81
CA ASN A 82 5.57 3.25 -2.14
C ASN A 82 5.24 4.72 -2.46
N ALA A 83 6.23 5.60 -2.52
CA ALA A 83 6.04 6.99 -2.95
C ALA A 83 5.58 7.07 -4.41
N TYR A 84 6.14 6.22 -5.28
CA TYR A 84 5.72 6.11 -6.67
C TYR A 84 4.30 5.57 -6.78
N MET A 85 3.93 4.55 -6.01
CA MET A 85 2.56 4.03 -5.97
C MET A 85 1.56 5.11 -5.53
N MET A 86 1.87 5.90 -4.49
CA MET A 86 1.05 7.05 -4.10
C MET A 86 0.90 8.04 -5.25
N ARG A 87 1.99 8.36 -5.96
CA ARG A 87 1.95 9.28 -7.10
C ARG A 87 1.06 8.75 -8.20
N MET A 88 1.18 7.47 -8.55
CA MET A 88 0.39 6.86 -9.61
C MET A 88 -1.09 6.73 -9.26
N LEU A 89 -1.44 6.49 -8.00
CA LEU A 89 -2.82 6.56 -7.53
C LEU A 89 -3.41 7.96 -7.75
N LYS A 90 -2.66 9.03 -7.41
CA LYS A 90 -3.08 10.42 -7.67
C LYS A 90 -3.22 10.72 -9.16
N VAL A 91 -2.30 10.24 -9.98
CA VAL A 91 -2.37 10.38 -11.46
C VAL A 91 -3.61 9.68 -12.02
N ALA A 92 -3.97 8.52 -11.45
CA ALA A 92 -5.21 7.81 -11.81
C ALA A 92 -6.49 8.50 -11.30
N GLY A 93 -6.38 9.58 -10.52
CA GLY A 93 -7.52 10.33 -9.98
C GLY A 93 -7.96 9.91 -8.58
N HIS A 94 -7.17 9.08 -7.88
CA HIS A 94 -7.47 8.70 -6.50
C HIS A 94 -7.03 9.80 -5.52
N GLU A 95 -7.98 10.50 -4.91
CA GLU A 95 -7.71 11.65 -4.04
C GLU A 95 -7.37 11.28 -2.60
N GLN A 96 -7.83 10.12 -2.12
CA GLN A 96 -7.73 9.72 -0.72
C GLN A 96 -6.51 8.83 -0.45
N VAL A 97 -5.33 9.23 -0.92
CA VAL A 97 -4.07 8.52 -0.68
C VAL A 97 -3.04 9.43 -0.01
N ARG A 98 -2.37 8.91 1.01
CA ARG A 98 -1.30 9.59 1.75
C ARG A 98 -0.16 8.61 2.01
N ILE A 99 1.05 9.14 2.14
CA ILE A 99 2.20 8.40 2.64
C ILE A 99 2.72 9.07 3.92
N HIS A 100 3.18 8.27 4.86
CA HIS A 100 3.83 8.70 6.08
C HIS A 100 5.13 7.95 6.25
N GLU A 101 6.23 8.69 6.26
CA GLU A 101 7.58 8.19 6.52
C GLU A 101 7.88 8.28 8.01
N LEU A 102 8.49 7.25 8.57
CA LEU A 102 8.86 7.16 9.99
C LEU A 102 10.38 7.31 10.11
N ASP A 103 10.83 8.55 10.29
CA ASP A 103 12.24 8.90 10.43
C ASP A 103 12.93 8.03 11.49
N GLY A 104 14.13 7.59 11.19
CA GLY A 104 14.98 6.78 12.07
C GLY A 104 14.52 5.33 12.27
N SER A 105 13.49 4.87 11.60
CA SER A 105 12.97 3.51 11.73
C SER A 105 13.30 2.67 10.50
N ASN A 106 14.04 1.58 10.65
CA ASN A 106 14.23 0.61 9.57
C ASN A 106 12.94 -0.22 9.35
N HIS A 107 12.97 -1.09 8.34
CA HIS A 107 11.84 -1.94 7.95
C HIS A 107 11.22 -2.73 9.12
N GLY A 108 12.03 -3.32 9.98
CA GLY A 108 11.54 -4.10 11.13
C GLY A 108 11.03 -3.24 12.28
N GLN A 109 11.68 -2.11 12.54
CA GLN A 109 11.36 -1.21 13.65
C GLN A 109 10.11 -0.37 13.39
N MET A 110 9.86 -0.03 12.10
CA MET A 110 8.75 0.85 11.73
C MET A 110 7.38 0.36 12.20
N MET A 111 7.20 -0.94 12.39
CA MET A 111 5.94 -1.51 12.83
C MET A 111 5.46 -0.92 14.15
N TYR A 112 6.34 -0.80 15.14
CA TYR A 112 5.98 -0.24 16.45
C TYR A 112 5.61 1.25 16.38
N SER A 113 6.39 2.02 15.63
CA SER A 113 6.14 3.45 15.42
C SER A 113 4.88 3.71 14.58
N ALA A 114 4.48 2.76 13.75
CA ALA A 114 3.28 2.83 12.91
C ALA A 114 1.97 2.60 13.69
N LEU A 115 1.98 1.88 14.82
CA LEU A 115 0.76 1.53 15.55
C LEU A 115 -0.10 2.74 15.98
N PRO A 116 0.43 3.85 16.48
CA PRO A 116 -0.37 5.04 16.78
C PRO A 116 -1.03 5.65 15.55
N LEU A 117 -0.35 5.60 14.38
CA LEU A 117 -0.89 6.08 13.10
C LEU A 117 -2.03 5.18 12.64
N LEU A 118 -1.82 3.85 12.69
CA LEU A 118 -2.85 2.85 12.41
C LEU A 118 -4.10 3.11 13.25
N TYR A 119 -3.94 3.24 14.57
CA TYR A 119 -5.07 3.46 15.48
C TYR A 119 -5.86 4.72 15.13
N ARG A 120 -5.17 5.84 14.88
CA ARG A 120 -5.81 7.10 14.48
C ARG A 120 -6.57 6.97 13.17
N GLU A 121 -5.98 6.28 12.18
CA GLU A 121 -6.61 6.09 10.88
C GLU A 121 -7.85 5.21 10.98
N VAL A 122 -7.76 4.08 11.66
CA VAL A 122 -8.90 3.18 11.89
C VAL A 122 -10.04 3.92 12.60
N LYS A 123 -9.73 4.70 13.65
CA LYS A 123 -10.73 5.49 14.36
C LYS A 123 -11.39 6.54 13.45
N SER A 124 -10.62 7.21 12.60
CA SER A 124 -11.13 8.19 11.63
C SER A 124 -12.06 7.55 10.59
N LEU A 125 -11.66 6.42 10.03
CA LEU A 125 -12.45 5.68 9.04
C LEU A 125 -13.75 5.14 9.65
N SER A 126 -13.68 4.59 10.87
CA SER A 126 -14.84 4.08 11.59
C SER A 126 -15.86 5.18 11.87
N LYS A 127 -15.42 6.38 12.26
CA LYS A 127 -16.31 7.53 12.48
C LYS A 127 -17.04 7.92 11.20
N LYS A 128 -16.33 8.02 10.07
CA LYS A 128 -16.94 8.35 8.77
C LYS A 128 -18.03 7.35 8.36
N ILE A 129 -17.84 6.06 8.66
CA ILE A 129 -18.84 5.02 8.35
C ILE A 129 -20.09 5.19 9.21
N VAL A 130 -19.95 5.57 10.46
CA VAL A 130 -21.08 5.80 11.38
C VAL A 130 -21.83 7.07 11.00
N ASP A 131 -21.13 8.14 10.69
CA ASP A 131 -21.73 9.45 10.36
C ASP A 131 -22.46 9.45 9.00
N ASN A 132 -22.15 8.48 8.12
CA ASN A 132 -22.77 8.33 6.79
C ASN A 132 -23.93 7.32 6.75
N LYS A 133 -24.36 6.76 7.90
CA LYS A 133 -25.54 5.90 8.05
C LYS A 133 -26.72 6.64 8.58
#